data_bbe6605c8d1392c27e9ca12103a5cceb
#
_entry.id   bbe6605c8d1392c27e9ca12103a5cceb
#
_cell.length_a   1.000
_cell.length_b   1.000
_cell.length_c   1.000
_cell.angle_alpha   90.00
_cell.angle_beta   90.00
_cell.angle_gamma   90.00
#
_symmetry.space_group_name_H-M   'P 1'
#
loop_
_entity.id
_entity.type
_entity.pdbx_description
1 polymer ?
#
loop_
_entity_poly.entity_id
_entity_poly.type
_entity_poly.pdbx_seq_one_letter_code
_entity_poly.pdbx_strand_id
1 'polypeptide(L)'
;MSIELKVPVLPESVSDATIASWHKKAGDAVKRDENLVDLETDKVVLEVPSPVDGVLKEIRHQVGDTVNSEQIIAIIEEGATAAASAPAPAAAAPAPAAAAPKAAAKGSEDLSPAGLRVATEEKIDPSRVTGTGRDGRVTKEDLVNYSKGGSAPAAQASAPAAKPTPGARPEERVPMTRMRARIAERLMQSKNSIAMLTSFNEVNLAEVVKMRKALGDAFQKEHGIKLGFMSFFVKAAAEALKRYPFVNASVDGNDVIYHGYQDISIAVSTDKGLVTPVLRDVQDMSFAEVEQGIADYATKARANKLSLDDLQGGTFTITNGGTFGSLLSTPIVNPPQSAILGMHTIKERAIVENGQIIAAPMMYIALSYDHRIIDGKDAVLFLVDIKNQLENPQRMLLGL
;
A
#
# COMPACT_ATOMS: atom_id res chain seq x y z
N MET A 1 27.45 23.25 9.24
CA MET A 1 26.21 24.08 9.25
C MET A 1 25.02 23.18 9.53
N SER A 2 23.95 23.68 10.14
CA SER A 2 22.74 22.86 10.33
C SER A 2 21.80 23.04 9.12
N ILE A 3 21.43 21.95 8.49
CA ILE A 3 20.54 21.92 7.32
C ILE A 3 19.23 21.27 7.74
N GLU A 4 18.12 21.87 7.37
CA GLU A 4 16.78 21.39 7.66
C GLU A 4 16.37 20.34 6.61
N LEU A 5 16.01 19.12 7.06
CA LEU A 5 15.38 18.12 6.22
C LEU A 5 13.88 18.40 6.17
N LYS A 6 13.39 18.70 4.96
CA LYS A 6 11.99 19.05 4.72
C LYS A 6 11.28 17.94 3.95
N VAL A 7 9.97 17.83 4.17
CA VAL A 7 9.09 17.01 3.34
C VAL A 7 9.14 17.52 1.90
N PRO A 8 9.33 16.65 0.89
CA PRO A 8 9.24 17.07 -0.51
C PRO A 8 7.89 17.69 -0.84
N VAL A 9 7.84 18.48 -1.92
CA VAL A 9 6.57 19.02 -2.42
C VAL A 9 5.67 17.86 -2.78
N LEU A 10 4.55 17.73 -2.05
CA LEU A 10 3.55 16.71 -2.32
C LEU A 10 2.71 17.10 -3.54
N PRO A 11 2.23 16.14 -4.36
CA PRO A 11 1.32 16.42 -5.47
C PRO A 11 0.05 17.14 -4.97
N GLU A 12 -0.57 18.00 -5.81
CA GLU A 12 -1.78 18.77 -5.46
C GLU A 12 -2.95 17.92 -4.94
N SER A 13 -2.97 16.63 -5.29
CA SER A 13 -3.97 15.67 -4.83
C SER A 13 -3.68 15.02 -3.47
N VAL A 14 -2.57 15.38 -2.81
CA VAL A 14 -2.11 14.82 -1.53
C VAL A 14 -1.83 15.95 -0.55
N SER A 15 -2.71 16.13 0.43
CA SER A 15 -2.61 17.22 1.41
C SER A 15 -1.56 16.98 2.50
N ASP A 16 -1.30 15.70 2.83
CA ASP A 16 -0.45 15.32 3.96
C ASP A 16 0.17 13.93 3.75
N ALA A 17 1.24 13.65 4.48
CA ALA A 17 1.92 12.36 4.51
C ALA A 17 2.13 11.90 5.96
N THR A 18 2.29 10.61 6.20
CA THR A 18 2.64 10.06 7.52
C THR A 18 4.03 9.47 7.48
N ILE A 19 4.82 9.67 8.52
CA ILE A 19 6.13 9.06 8.65
C ILE A 19 5.95 7.56 8.88
N ALA A 20 6.31 6.74 7.87
CA ALA A 20 6.18 5.29 7.92
C ALA A 20 7.34 4.64 8.66
N SER A 21 8.57 5.05 8.36
CA SER A 21 9.77 4.53 9.03
C SER A 21 10.94 5.50 8.95
N TRP A 22 11.80 5.51 9.99
CA TRP A 22 13.10 6.14 9.99
C TRP A 22 14.17 5.07 9.81
N HIS A 23 15.05 5.26 8.82
CA HIS A 23 16.18 4.36 8.55
C HIS A 23 17.41 4.71 9.37
N LYS A 24 17.45 5.91 9.95
CA LYS A 24 18.54 6.44 10.80
C LYS A 24 17.99 7.00 12.10
N LYS A 25 18.83 6.98 13.14
CA LYS A 25 18.53 7.54 14.46
C LYS A 25 19.27 8.85 14.65
N ALA A 26 18.79 9.67 15.58
CA ALA A 26 19.52 10.86 16.00
C ALA A 26 20.92 10.46 16.49
N GLY A 27 21.96 11.09 15.94
CA GLY A 27 23.36 10.78 16.16
C GLY A 27 24.04 9.94 15.06
N ASP A 28 23.28 9.35 14.15
CA ASP A 28 23.83 8.52 13.06
C ASP A 28 24.44 9.39 11.94
N ALA A 29 25.53 8.89 11.34
CA ALA A 29 26.10 9.48 10.15
C ALA A 29 25.21 9.19 8.93
N VAL A 30 25.04 10.20 8.10
CA VAL A 30 24.23 10.16 6.88
C VAL A 30 25.06 10.61 5.69
N LYS A 31 24.86 9.99 4.55
CA LYS A 31 25.48 10.37 3.28
C LYS A 31 24.46 11.09 2.40
N ARG A 32 24.95 11.93 1.51
CA ARG A 32 24.14 12.56 0.48
C ARG A 32 23.44 11.48 -0.35
N ASP A 33 22.16 11.71 -0.67
CA ASP A 33 21.28 10.80 -1.41
C ASP A 33 20.95 9.47 -0.69
N GLU A 34 21.35 9.31 0.59
CA GLU A 34 20.96 8.17 1.42
C GLU A 34 19.53 8.36 1.94
N ASN A 35 18.64 7.39 1.74
CA ASN A 35 17.28 7.46 2.25
C ASN A 35 17.25 7.48 3.79
N LEU A 36 16.64 8.51 4.36
CA LEU A 36 16.57 8.73 5.81
C LEU A 36 15.21 8.37 6.39
N VAL A 37 14.14 8.61 5.65
CA VAL A 37 12.78 8.44 6.13
C VAL A 37 11.84 8.10 4.97
N ASP A 38 10.91 7.18 5.22
CA ASP A 38 9.82 6.86 4.30
C ASP A 38 8.57 7.62 4.75
N LEU A 39 7.98 8.37 3.84
CA LEU A 39 6.71 9.07 4.00
C LEU A 39 5.62 8.30 3.26
N GLU A 40 4.62 7.84 3.99
CA GLU A 40 3.46 7.15 3.42
C GLU A 40 2.34 8.15 3.14
N THR A 41 1.91 8.22 1.90
CA THR A 41 0.72 8.96 1.48
C THR A 41 -0.43 7.98 1.23
N ASP A 42 -1.59 8.48 0.89
CA ASP A 42 -2.74 7.63 0.53
C ASP A 42 -2.59 6.88 -0.81
N LYS A 43 -1.54 7.20 -1.59
CA LYS A 43 -1.32 6.63 -2.93
C LYS A 43 0.04 5.96 -3.11
N VAL A 44 1.11 6.53 -2.55
CA VAL A 44 2.49 6.06 -2.73
C VAL A 44 3.31 6.30 -1.47
N VAL A 45 4.39 5.54 -1.32
CA VAL A 45 5.43 5.79 -0.33
C VAL A 45 6.53 6.62 -0.98
N LEU A 46 6.84 7.76 -0.38
CA LEU A 46 7.90 8.67 -0.82
C LEU A 46 9.13 8.47 0.06
N GLU A 47 10.27 8.27 -0.57
CA GLU A 47 11.56 8.22 0.11
C GLU A 47 12.15 9.64 0.19
N VAL A 48 12.64 10.03 1.37
CA VAL A 48 13.27 11.34 1.56
C VAL A 48 14.77 11.14 1.79
N PRO A 49 15.59 11.40 0.76
CA PRO A 49 17.04 11.26 0.86
C PRO A 49 17.66 12.46 1.60
N SER A 50 18.84 12.23 2.16
CA SER A 50 19.66 13.30 2.74
C SER A 50 20.17 14.28 1.66
N PRO A 51 20.02 15.59 1.83
CA PRO A 51 20.56 16.57 0.89
C PRO A 51 22.08 16.73 1.00
N VAL A 52 22.71 16.29 2.09
CA VAL A 52 24.13 16.48 2.40
C VAL A 52 24.73 15.32 3.17
N ASP A 53 26.08 15.26 3.17
CA ASP A 53 26.84 14.40 4.10
C ASP A 53 26.93 15.06 5.47
N GLY A 54 26.58 14.31 6.54
CA GLY A 54 26.59 14.86 7.89
C GLY A 54 26.16 13.89 8.96
N VAL A 55 25.67 14.41 10.07
CA VAL A 55 25.10 13.64 11.18
C VAL A 55 23.68 14.10 11.44
N LEU A 56 22.74 13.17 11.57
CA LEU A 56 21.35 13.46 11.91
C LEU A 56 21.28 13.94 13.38
N LYS A 57 21.11 15.25 13.59
CA LYS A 57 21.18 15.86 14.92
C LYS A 57 19.91 15.66 15.72
N GLU A 58 18.76 15.90 15.11
CA GLU A 58 17.47 15.91 15.78
C GLU A 58 16.37 15.42 14.85
N ILE A 59 15.52 14.53 15.34
CA ILE A 59 14.29 14.09 14.68
C ILE A 59 13.13 14.80 15.37
N ARG A 60 12.35 15.62 14.63
CA ARG A 60 11.24 16.42 15.17
C ARG A 60 9.90 15.71 15.11
N HIS A 61 9.75 14.76 14.19
CA HIS A 61 8.54 13.98 14.02
C HIS A 61 8.86 12.49 14.08
N GLN A 62 8.06 11.73 14.79
CA GLN A 62 8.28 10.29 14.99
C GLN A 62 7.46 9.47 13.99
N VAL A 63 7.74 8.15 13.95
CA VAL A 63 6.95 7.18 13.17
C VAL A 63 5.48 7.26 13.60
N GLY A 64 4.59 7.45 12.61
CA GLY A 64 3.16 7.62 12.83
C GLY A 64 2.68 9.08 12.84
N ASP A 65 3.58 10.06 12.89
CA ASP A 65 3.21 11.48 12.84
C ASP A 65 2.80 11.89 11.42
N THR A 66 1.79 12.75 11.34
CA THR A 66 1.34 13.34 10.08
C THR A 66 2.10 14.63 9.82
N VAL A 67 2.63 14.80 8.61
CA VAL A 67 3.43 15.94 8.16
C VAL A 67 2.89 16.51 6.85
N ASN A 68 3.02 17.82 6.67
CA ASN A 68 2.58 18.52 5.46
C ASN A 68 3.75 18.78 4.51
N SER A 69 3.44 19.17 3.28
CA SER A 69 4.43 19.60 2.29
C SER A 69 5.34 20.69 2.86
N GLU A 70 6.66 20.61 2.59
CA GLU A 70 7.71 21.54 3.04
C GLU A 70 7.91 21.62 4.56
N GLN A 71 7.25 20.81 5.37
CA GLN A 71 7.42 20.78 6.81
C GLN A 71 8.79 20.22 7.19
N ILE A 72 9.44 20.82 8.19
CA ILE A 72 10.74 20.39 8.71
C ILE A 72 10.55 19.16 9.58
N ILE A 73 11.15 18.03 9.19
CA ILE A 73 11.02 16.73 9.90
C ILE A 73 12.27 16.36 10.70
N ALA A 74 13.45 16.87 10.31
CA ALA A 74 14.70 16.64 11.03
C ALA A 74 15.73 17.75 10.75
N ILE A 75 16.82 17.74 11.52
CA ILE A 75 17.97 18.64 11.35
C ILE A 75 19.23 17.79 11.16
N ILE A 76 19.99 18.08 10.10
CA ILE A 76 21.26 17.44 9.76
C ILE A 76 22.38 18.48 10.00
N GLU A 77 23.46 18.07 10.66
CA GLU A 77 24.67 18.88 10.84
C GLU A 77 25.72 18.47 9.81
N GLU A 78 25.99 19.36 8.86
CA GLU A 78 26.93 19.14 7.76
C GLU A 78 28.39 19.08 8.31
N GLY A 79 29.17 18.10 7.87
CA GLY A 79 30.60 17.98 8.16
C GLY A 79 30.95 17.43 9.54
N ALA A 80 29.99 16.97 10.35
CA ALA A 80 30.29 16.24 11.58
C ALA A 80 30.67 14.80 11.25
N THR A 81 31.89 14.37 11.58
CA THR A 81 32.25 12.96 11.56
C THR A 81 31.69 12.30 12.80
N ALA A 82 30.93 11.22 12.63
CA ALA A 82 30.43 10.42 13.75
C ALA A 82 31.57 9.98 14.66
N ALA A 83 31.51 10.35 15.93
CA ALA A 83 32.41 9.81 16.93
C ALA A 83 32.11 8.29 17.06
N ALA A 84 33.07 7.48 16.65
CA ALA A 84 32.99 6.04 16.78
C ALA A 84 32.84 5.66 18.25
N SER A 85 31.67 5.15 18.64
CA SER A 85 31.48 4.53 19.95
C SER A 85 32.10 3.12 19.93
N ALA A 86 33.22 2.96 20.63
CA ALA A 86 33.84 1.68 20.92
C ALA A 86 32.95 0.87 21.88
N PRO A 87 32.99 -0.48 21.83
CA PRO A 87 32.16 -1.31 22.69
C PRO A 87 32.69 -1.33 24.13
N ALA A 88 31.78 -1.08 25.08
CA ALA A 88 32.04 -1.17 26.50
C ALA A 88 32.00 -2.62 26.99
N PRO A 89 32.92 -3.04 27.90
CA PRO A 89 32.84 -4.35 28.56
C PRO A 89 31.87 -4.34 29.74
N ALA A 90 31.35 -5.52 30.01
CA ALA A 90 30.34 -5.81 31.02
C ALA A 90 30.82 -5.72 32.48
N ALA A 91 29.82 -5.55 33.35
CA ALA A 91 29.70 -5.94 34.76
C ALA A 91 30.14 -4.96 35.85
N ALA A 92 29.17 -4.50 36.62
CA ALA A 92 28.94 -4.79 38.04
C ALA A 92 27.84 -3.87 38.63
N ALA A 93 26.81 -4.48 39.23
CA ALA A 93 25.90 -3.88 40.20
C ALA A 93 26.49 -4.03 41.61
N PRO A 94 25.89 -3.51 42.73
CA PRO A 94 24.83 -2.54 42.90
C PRO A 94 25.05 -1.56 44.08
N ALA A 95 24.03 -0.73 44.30
CA ALA A 95 23.48 -0.21 45.56
C ALA A 95 23.70 1.28 45.88
N PRO A 96 22.98 1.89 46.85
CA PRO A 96 21.70 2.60 46.52
C PRO A 96 21.70 4.08 46.96
N ALA A 97 20.70 4.77 46.46
CA ALA A 97 20.05 5.91 47.04
C ALA A 97 20.83 7.13 47.58
N ALA A 98 20.56 8.27 46.96
CA ALA A 98 20.38 9.51 47.68
C ALA A 98 19.34 10.40 46.96
N ALA A 99 18.41 10.91 47.73
CA ALA A 99 17.25 11.67 47.36
C ALA A 99 17.61 13.00 46.68
N ALA A 100 16.88 13.33 45.61
CA ALA A 100 16.83 14.68 45.07
C ALA A 100 16.01 15.62 45.94
N PRO A 101 16.44 16.87 46.13
CA PRO A 101 15.66 17.82 46.91
C PRO A 101 14.45 18.33 46.10
N LYS A 102 13.27 18.33 46.72
CA LYS A 102 12.05 19.00 46.26
C LYS A 102 12.34 20.48 46.09
N ALA A 103 12.12 21.03 44.90
CA ALA A 103 12.02 22.46 44.70
C ALA A 103 10.77 22.97 45.42
N ALA A 104 10.96 23.83 46.42
CA ALA A 104 9.90 24.48 47.16
C ALA A 104 9.12 25.43 46.27
N ALA A 105 7.80 25.34 46.32
CA ALA A 105 6.89 26.29 45.70
C ALA A 105 7.16 27.72 46.28
N LYS A 106 7.53 28.67 45.42
CA LYS A 106 7.56 30.07 45.76
C LYS A 106 6.13 30.62 45.72
N GLY A 107 5.72 31.26 46.84
CA GLY A 107 4.37 31.74 47.06
C GLY A 107 3.97 32.94 46.19
N SER A 108 2.81 33.45 46.47
CA SER A 108 1.92 34.39 45.80
C SER A 108 2.49 35.72 45.24
N GLU A 109 3.79 35.96 45.28
CA GLU A 109 4.38 37.24 44.84
C GLU A 109 4.66 37.35 43.33
N ASP A 110 4.49 36.27 42.56
CA ASP A 110 4.83 36.24 41.14
C ASP A 110 3.61 36.18 40.19
N LEU A 111 2.41 36.48 40.67
CA LEU A 111 1.21 36.53 39.84
C LEU A 111 1.04 37.89 39.16
N SER A 112 0.61 37.85 37.88
CA SER A 112 0.22 39.07 37.19
C SER A 112 -1.02 39.72 37.85
N PRO A 113 -1.24 41.07 37.78
CA PRO A 113 -2.43 41.73 38.35
C PRO A 113 -3.75 41.10 37.85
N ALA A 114 -3.78 40.54 36.65
CA ALA A 114 -4.93 39.86 36.09
C ALA A 114 -5.11 38.45 36.69
N GLY A 115 -4.03 37.72 36.99
CA GLY A 115 -4.05 36.44 37.68
C GLY A 115 -4.52 36.55 39.13
N LEU A 116 -4.05 37.60 39.85
CA LEU A 116 -4.47 37.89 41.23
C LEU A 116 -6.00 38.12 41.33
N ARG A 117 -6.61 38.84 40.40
CA ARG A 117 -8.07 39.03 40.36
C ARG A 117 -8.81 37.72 40.22
N VAL A 118 -8.42 36.85 39.27
CA VAL A 118 -9.07 35.54 39.04
C VAL A 118 -8.88 34.62 40.26
N ALA A 119 -7.70 34.60 40.87
CA ALA A 119 -7.44 33.82 42.08
C ALA A 119 -8.33 34.26 43.25
N THR A 120 -8.57 35.59 43.40
CA THR A 120 -9.42 36.16 44.45
C THR A 120 -10.91 35.94 44.19
N GLU A 121 -11.36 36.14 42.96
CA GLU A 121 -12.77 35.95 42.55
C GLU A 121 -13.19 34.47 42.63
N GLU A 122 -12.36 33.56 42.19
CA GLU A 122 -12.65 32.12 42.16
C GLU A 122 -12.20 31.38 43.43
N LYS A 123 -11.63 32.10 44.42
CA LYS A 123 -11.11 31.56 45.70
C LYS A 123 -10.11 30.39 45.50
N ILE A 124 -9.26 30.50 44.50
CA ILE A 124 -8.25 29.51 44.17
C ILE A 124 -6.93 29.86 44.89
N ASP A 125 -6.35 28.85 45.56
CA ASP A 125 -5.01 28.97 46.11
C ASP A 125 -3.97 28.78 44.99
N PRO A 126 -3.20 29.84 44.62
CA PRO A 126 -2.25 29.75 43.50
C PRO A 126 -1.15 28.72 43.69
N SER A 127 -0.86 28.34 44.95
CA SER A 127 0.16 27.34 45.26
C SER A 127 -0.20 25.92 44.80
N ARG A 128 -1.48 25.70 44.52
CA ARG A 128 -2.04 24.40 44.08
C ARG A 128 -2.14 24.27 42.55
N VAL A 129 -1.82 25.33 41.80
CA VAL A 129 -1.92 25.38 40.35
C VAL A 129 -0.53 25.29 39.76
N THR A 130 -0.34 24.34 38.85
CA THR A 130 0.93 24.21 38.09
C THR A 130 1.00 25.30 37.03
N GLY A 131 1.97 26.22 37.14
CA GLY A 131 2.16 27.31 36.17
C GLY A 131 2.77 26.83 34.87
N THR A 132 2.17 27.25 33.74
CA THR A 132 2.68 26.98 32.39
C THR A 132 3.43 28.18 31.78
N GLY A 133 3.53 29.29 32.49
CA GLY A 133 4.26 30.47 32.06
C GLY A 133 5.77 30.33 32.13
N ARG A 134 6.48 31.37 31.62
CA ARG A 134 7.96 31.41 31.61
C ARG A 134 8.49 31.30 33.05
N ASP A 135 9.49 30.44 33.26
CA ASP A 135 10.08 30.14 34.58
C ASP A 135 9.11 29.48 35.59
N GLY A 136 8.04 28.80 35.11
CA GLY A 136 7.08 28.09 35.96
C GLY A 136 6.04 28.99 36.61
N ARG A 137 5.84 30.21 36.12
CA ARG A 137 4.86 31.18 36.68
C ARG A 137 3.43 30.74 36.32
N VAL A 138 2.53 30.91 37.29
CA VAL A 138 1.10 30.66 37.10
C VAL A 138 0.48 31.81 36.30
N THR A 139 -0.10 31.51 35.17
CA THR A 139 -0.79 32.44 34.29
C THR A 139 -2.27 32.56 34.61
N LYS A 140 -2.93 33.63 34.12
CA LYS A 140 -4.39 33.78 34.24
C LYS A 140 -5.14 32.55 33.66
N GLU A 141 -4.64 31.98 32.56
CA GLU A 141 -5.25 30.85 31.89
C GLU A 141 -5.15 29.56 32.72
N ASP A 142 -4.06 29.39 33.46
CA ASP A 142 -3.88 28.25 34.36
C ASP A 142 -4.92 28.27 35.50
N LEU A 143 -5.19 29.45 36.05
CA LEU A 143 -6.20 29.63 37.10
C LEU A 143 -7.62 29.40 36.57
N VAL A 144 -7.95 29.91 35.38
CA VAL A 144 -9.26 29.69 34.75
C VAL A 144 -9.47 28.20 34.35
N ASN A 145 -8.43 27.52 33.93
CA ASN A 145 -8.51 26.09 33.62
C ASN A 145 -8.67 25.25 34.90
N TYR A 146 -8.01 25.65 35.97
CA TYR A 146 -8.15 25.00 37.27
C TYR A 146 -9.56 25.19 37.86
N SER A 147 -10.16 26.39 37.74
CA SER A 147 -11.53 26.67 38.21
C SER A 147 -12.60 25.86 37.47
N LYS A 148 -12.37 25.55 36.19
CA LYS A 148 -13.28 24.77 35.37
C LYS A 148 -13.14 23.26 35.56
N GLY A 149 -12.39 22.80 36.56
CA GLY A 149 -12.20 21.38 36.85
C GLY A 149 -11.30 20.65 35.86
N GLY A 150 -10.58 21.39 35.01
CA GLY A 150 -9.63 20.83 34.05
C GLY A 150 -8.28 20.60 34.71
N SER A 151 -8.00 19.37 35.15
CA SER A 151 -6.62 18.91 35.24
C SER A 151 -6.00 19.06 33.84
N ALA A 152 -4.82 19.69 33.75
CA ALA A 152 -4.06 19.71 32.50
C ALA A 152 -4.05 18.29 31.92
N PRO A 153 -4.24 18.12 30.61
CA PRO A 153 -4.04 16.81 29.98
C PRO A 153 -2.58 16.42 30.26
N ALA A 154 -2.39 15.49 31.20
CA ALA A 154 -1.13 14.80 31.31
C ALA A 154 -0.86 14.22 29.91
N ALA A 155 0.24 14.65 29.26
CA ALA A 155 0.75 13.99 28.09
C ALA A 155 0.77 12.50 28.45
N GLN A 156 -0.08 11.69 27.80
CA GLN A 156 -0.04 10.25 27.92
C GLN A 156 1.31 9.81 27.37
N ALA A 157 2.30 9.75 28.28
CA ALA A 157 3.46 8.95 28.03
C ALA A 157 2.93 7.55 27.69
N SER A 158 3.17 7.09 26.49
CA SER A 158 2.88 5.73 26.09
C SER A 158 3.51 4.81 27.13
N ALA A 159 2.65 4.15 27.93
CA ALA A 159 3.11 3.19 28.92
C ALA A 159 3.99 2.16 28.20
N PRO A 160 5.18 1.82 28.73
CA PRO A 160 5.97 0.76 28.18
C PRO A 160 5.10 -0.51 28.13
N ALA A 161 5.07 -1.16 26.97
CA ALA A 161 4.29 -2.37 26.74
C ALA A 161 4.50 -3.34 27.92
N ALA A 162 3.44 -3.63 28.65
CA ALA A 162 3.49 -4.53 29.79
C ALA A 162 3.97 -5.90 29.31
N LYS A 163 5.02 -6.44 29.93
CA LYS A 163 5.50 -7.80 29.65
C LYS A 163 4.33 -8.78 29.87
N PRO A 164 4.08 -9.71 28.95
CA PRO A 164 2.95 -10.61 29.06
C PRO A 164 3.07 -11.43 30.36
N THR A 165 1.98 -11.45 31.11
CA THR A 165 1.86 -12.25 32.35
C THR A 165 1.87 -13.73 31.95
N PRO A 166 2.61 -14.65 32.63
CA PRO A 166 2.57 -16.07 32.36
C PRO A 166 1.15 -16.60 32.46
N GLY A 167 0.63 -17.19 31.37
CA GLY A 167 -0.74 -17.70 31.28
C GLY A 167 -1.75 -16.81 30.56
N ALA A 168 -1.46 -15.54 30.25
CA ALA A 168 -2.28 -14.71 29.39
C ALA A 168 -2.04 -15.07 27.92
N ARG A 169 -3.12 -15.13 27.11
CA ARG A 169 -3.00 -15.20 25.65
C ARG A 169 -2.52 -13.83 25.17
N PRO A 170 -1.31 -13.70 24.61
CA PRO A 170 -0.80 -12.41 24.18
C PRO A 170 -1.61 -11.90 22.97
N GLU A 171 -2.16 -10.71 23.08
CA GLU A 171 -2.81 -9.99 21.99
C GLU A 171 -2.06 -8.69 21.77
N GLU A 172 -1.69 -8.42 20.53
CA GLU A 172 -1.03 -7.17 20.13
C GLU A 172 -1.96 -6.40 19.20
N ARG A 173 -2.22 -5.14 19.52
CA ARG A 173 -2.97 -4.22 18.66
C ARG A 173 -1.98 -3.37 17.86
N VAL A 174 -1.91 -3.64 16.56
CA VAL A 174 -1.09 -2.87 15.62
C VAL A 174 -2.03 -2.12 14.67
N PRO A 175 -1.97 -0.79 14.56
CA PRO A 175 -2.76 -0.04 13.59
C PRO A 175 -2.35 -0.44 12.16
N MET A 176 -3.32 -0.44 11.24
CA MET A 176 -3.02 -0.63 9.83
C MET A 176 -2.19 0.54 9.31
N THR A 177 -1.25 0.26 8.39
CA THR A 177 -0.60 1.32 7.63
C THR A 177 -1.64 2.09 6.80
N ARG A 178 -1.34 3.35 6.44
CA ARG A 178 -2.25 4.18 5.62
C ARG A 178 -2.60 3.49 4.31
N MET A 179 -1.61 2.95 3.62
CA MET A 179 -1.83 2.20 2.38
C MET A 179 -2.78 1.02 2.59
N ARG A 180 -2.59 0.23 3.66
CA ARG A 180 -3.46 -0.91 3.99
C ARG A 180 -4.89 -0.47 4.30
N ALA A 181 -5.05 0.62 5.06
CA ALA A 181 -6.36 1.19 5.38
C ALA A 181 -7.09 1.66 4.10
N ARG A 182 -6.38 2.31 3.19
CA ARG A 182 -6.94 2.76 1.91
C ARG A 182 -7.34 1.61 0.98
N ILE A 183 -6.51 0.56 0.91
CA ILE A 183 -6.85 -0.67 0.19
C ILE A 183 -8.13 -1.30 0.78
N ALA A 184 -8.23 -1.40 2.12
CA ALA A 184 -9.41 -1.95 2.78
C ALA A 184 -10.67 -1.13 2.47
N GLU A 185 -10.60 0.20 2.49
CA GLU A 185 -11.69 1.10 2.13
C GLU A 185 -12.17 0.86 0.69
N ARG A 186 -11.24 0.81 -0.28
CA ARG A 186 -11.56 0.54 -1.70
C ARG A 186 -12.18 -0.83 -1.92
N LEU A 187 -11.68 -1.86 -1.25
CA LEU A 187 -12.24 -3.21 -1.34
C LEU A 187 -13.66 -3.27 -0.75
N MET A 188 -13.90 -2.58 0.36
CA MET A 188 -15.24 -2.50 0.96
C MET A 188 -16.20 -1.68 0.08
N GLN A 189 -15.73 -0.58 -0.53
CA GLN A 189 -16.49 0.19 -1.49
C GLN A 189 -16.90 -0.70 -2.69
N SER A 190 -15.95 -1.43 -3.28
CA SER A 190 -16.23 -2.37 -4.38
C SER A 190 -17.31 -3.39 -3.98
N LYS A 191 -17.13 -4.07 -2.84
CA LYS A 191 -18.09 -5.07 -2.35
C LYS A 191 -19.51 -4.50 -2.17
N ASN A 192 -19.62 -3.24 -1.72
CA ASN A 192 -20.90 -2.64 -1.39
C ASN A 192 -21.57 -1.95 -2.59
N SER A 193 -20.82 -1.57 -3.64
CA SER A 193 -21.32 -0.84 -4.80
C SER A 193 -21.66 -1.72 -6.01
N ILE A 194 -21.24 -3.00 -6.00
CA ILE A 194 -21.37 -3.92 -7.13
C ILE A 194 -22.24 -5.12 -6.70
N ALA A 195 -23.20 -5.51 -7.54
CA ALA A 195 -23.91 -6.79 -7.40
C ALA A 195 -23.00 -7.93 -7.92
N MET A 196 -21.97 -8.26 -7.14
CA MET A 196 -20.88 -9.15 -7.56
C MET A 196 -21.31 -10.60 -7.62
N LEU A 197 -21.14 -11.24 -8.78
CA LEU A 197 -21.28 -12.67 -9.00
C LEU A 197 -19.99 -13.23 -9.61
N THR A 198 -19.73 -14.52 -9.44
CA THR A 198 -18.57 -15.20 -10.04
C THR A 198 -19.04 -16.44 -10.79
N SER A 199 -18.63 -16.55 -12.05
CA SER A 199 -18.77 -17.74 -12.88
C SER A 199 -17.41 -18.40 -13.09
N PHE A 200 -17.38 -19.71 -13.24
CA PHE A 200 -16.16 -20.50 -13.39
C PHE A 200 -16.20 -21.35 -14.66
N ASN A 201 -15.03 -21.60 -15.22
CA ASN A 201 -14.82 -22.56 -16.28
C ASN A 201 -13.47 -23.25 -16.10
N GLU A 202 -13.27 -24.38 -16.78
CA GLU A 202 -11.99 -25.06 -16.84
C GLU A 202 -11.43 -25.00 -18.26
N VAL A 203 -10.11 -24.89 -18.36
CA VAL A 203 -9.39 -24.75 -19.63
C VAL A 203 -8.29 -25.80 -19.71
N ASN A 204 -8.24 -26.51 -20.83
CA ASN A 204 -7.13 -27.37 -21.20
C ASN A 204 -6.03 -26.56 -21.88
N LEU A 205 -4.88 -26.43 -21.23
CA LEU A 205 -3.74 -25.65 -21.73
C LEU A 205 -2.73 -26.45 -22.54
N ALA A 206 -3.07 -27.68 -22.95
CA ALA A 206 -2.13 -28.56 -23.67
C ALA A 206 -1.54 -27.91 -24.92
N GLU A 207 -2.37 -27.26 -25.76
CA GLU A 207 -1.89 -26.60 -26.98
C GLU A 207 -1.04 -25.34 -26.67
N VAL A 208 -1.38 -24.57 -25.66
CA VAL A 208 -0.53 -23.42 -25.19
C VAL A 208 0.82 -23.94 -24.69
N VAL A 209 0.85 -25.01 -23.90
CA VAL A 209 2.10 -25.63 -23.40
C VAL A 209 2.94 -26.14 -24.54
N LYS A 210 2.32 -26.85 -25.50
CA LYS A 210 2.99 -27.39 -26.72
C LYS A 210 3.57 -26.27 -27.58
N MET A 211 2.81 -25.18 -27.81
CA MET A 211 3.27 -24.03 -28.59
C MET A 211 4.44 -23.33 -27.88
N ARG A 212 4.35 -23.09 -26.58
CA ARG A 212 5.45 -22.49 -25.79
C ARG A 212 6.71 -23.38 -25.84
N LYS A 213 6.58 -24.70 -25.77
CA LYS A 213 7.71 -25.61 -25.84
C LYS A 213 8.35 -25.62 -27.24
N ALA A 214 7.54 -25.54 -28.30
CA ALA A 214 8.02 -25.57 -29.68
C ALA A 214 8.65 -24.24 -30.11
N LEU A 215 8.09 -23.11 -29.72
CA LEU A 215 8.44 -21.78 -30.24
C LEU A 215 9.15 -20.89 -29.22
N GLY A 216 9.20 -21.26 -27.94
CA GLY A 216 9.70 -20.41 -26.86
C GLY A 216 11.15 -19.94 -27.04
N ASP A 217 12.04 -20.82 -27.47
CA ASP A 217 13.46 -20.50 -27.71
C ASP A 217 13.62 -19.54 -28.90
N ALA A 218 12.89 -19.80 -30.00
CA ALA A 218 12.88 -18.92 -31.17
C ALA A 218 12.32 -17.54 -30.83
N PHE A 219 11.22 -17.51 -30.06
CA PHE A 219 10.60 -16.28 -29.60
C PHE A 219 11.55 -15.47 -28.70
N GLN A 220 12.22 -16.13 -27.74
CA GLN A 220 13.19 -15.47 -26.86
C GLN A 220 14.40 -14.92 -27.62
N LYS A 221 14.87 -15.65 -28.63
CA LYS A 221 15.98 -15.21 -29.51
C LYS A 221 15.62 -13.97 -30.29
N GLU A 222 14.39 -13.93 -30.85
CA GLU A 222 13.92 -12.82 -31.69
C GLU A 222 13.57 -11.58 -30.86
N HIS A 223 12.84 -11.75 -29.74
CA HIS A 223 12.26 -10.65 -28.98
C HIS A 223 13.00 -10.32 -27.67
N GLY A 224 14.02 -11.09 -27.27
CA GLY A 224 14.77 -10.88 -26.04
C GLY A 224 14.02 -11.24 -24.75
N ILE A 225 12.77 -11.67 -24.83
CA ILE A 225 11.90 -12.02 -23.70
C ILE A 225 11.31 -13.42 -23.85
N LYS A 226 11.05 -14.09 -22.72
CA LYS A 226 10.43 -15.43 -22.71
C LYS A 226 8.95 -15.35 -23.03
N LEU A 227 8.46 -16.31 -23.84
CA LEU A 227 7.03 -16.48 -24.08
C LEU A 227 6.36 -17.06 -22.83
N GLY A 228 5.68 -16.20 -22.07
CA GLY A 228 4.95 -16.55 -20.84
C GLY A 228 3.55 -17.10 -21.13
N PHE A 229 2.82 -17.44 -20.07
CA PHE A 229 1.39 -17.77 -20.18
C PHE A 229 0.52 -16.51 -20.23
N MET A 230 0.99 -15.41 -19.62
CA MET A 230 0.19 -14.20 -19.44
C MET A 230 -0.20 -13.57 -20.77
N SER A 231 0.68 -13.53 -21.75
CA SER A 231 0.37 -12.99 -23.08
C SER A 231 -0.78 -13.72 -23.77
N PHE A 232 -0.88 -15.06 -23.63
CA PHE A 232 -2.01 -15.82 -24.15
C PHE A 232 -3.34 -15.43 -23.49
N PHE A 233 -3.36 -15.29 -22.17
CA PHE A 233 -4.56 -14.90 -21.44
C PHE A 233 -4.96 -13.45 -21.74
N VAL A 234 -3.99 -12.56 -21.79
CA VAL A 234 -4.21 -11.13 -22.09
C VAL A 234 -4.76 -10.96 -23.51
N LYS A 235 -4.19 -11.64 -24.50
CA LYS A 235 -4.68 -11.59 -25.89
C LYS A 235 -6.04 -12.26 -26.06
N ALA A 236 -6.26 -13.41 -25.41
CA ALA A 236 -7.57 -14.07 -25.42
C ALA A 236 -8.65 -13.19 -24.77
N ALA A 237 -8.31 -12.53 -23.65
CA ALA A 237 -9.22 -11.59 -22.98
C ALA A 237 -9.51 -10.36 -23.89
N ALA A 238 -8.48 -9.77 -24.52
CA ALA A 238 -8.66 -8.62 -25.39
C ALA A 238 -9.60 -8.94 -26.57
N GLU A 239 -9.43 -10.12 -27.21
CA GLU A 239 -10.31 -10.56 -28.29
C GLU A 239 -11.74 -10.85 -27.79
N ALA A 240 -11.90 -11.45 -26.61
CA ALA A 240 -13.20 -11.65 -26.00
C ALA A 240 -13.89 -10.33 -25.63
N LEU A 241 -13.15 -9.34 -25.10
CA LEU A 241 -13.70 -8.02 -24.76
C LEU A 241 -14.23 -7.25 -25.98
N LYS A 242 -13.67 -7.47 -27.19
CA LYS A 242 -14.23 -6.91 -28.43
C LYS A 242 -15.60 -7.48 -28.75
N ARG A 243 -15.80 -8.80 -28.50
CA ARG A 243 -17.07 -9.49 -28.78
C ARG A 243 -18.11 -9.30 -27.70
N TYR A 244 -17.68 -9.02 -26.48
CA TYR A 244 -18.53 -8.80 -25.31
C TYR A 244 -18.25 -7.43 -24.68
N PRO A 245 -18.62 -6.31 -25.35
CA PRO A 245 -18.27 -4.95 -24.95
C PRO A 245 -18.82 -4.54 -23.58
N PHE A 246 -19.93 -5.13 -23.12
CA PHE A 246 -20.48 -4.89 -21.78
C PHE A 246 -19.57 -5.43 -20.66
N VAL A 247 -18.70 -6.44 -20.92
CA VAL A 247 -17.69 -6.90 -19.96
C VAL A 247 -16.56 -5.88 -19.82
N ASN A 248 -16.30 -5.09 -20.87
CA ASN A 248 -15.33 -3.99 -20.92
C ASN A 248 -15.93 -2.64 -20.53
N ALA A 249 -17.17 -2.60 -20.06
CA ALA A 249 -17.83 -1.36 -19.69
C ALA A 249 -17.62 -0.98 -18.23
N SER A 250 -17.95 0.26 -17.87
CA SER A 250 -18.02 0.75 -16.50
C SER A 250 -19.39 1.34 -16.20
N VAL A 251 -19.73 1.49 -14.90
CA VAL A 251 -20.99 2.07 -14.47
C VAL A 251 -20.71 3.39 -13.76
N ASP A 252 -21.37 4.46 -14.21
CA ASP A 252 -21.36 5.76 -13.55
C ASP A 252 -22.81 6.18 -13.26
N GLY A 253 -23.18 6.17 -12.00
CA GLY A 253 -24.57 6.37 -11.58
C GLY A 253 -25.52 5.35 -12.22
N ASN A 254 -26.38 5.82 -13.16
CA ASN A 254 -27.31 4.99 -13.92
C ASN A 254 -26.86 4.77 -15.38
N ASP A 255 -25.68 5.28 -15.75
CA ASP A 255 -25.18 5.18 -17.10
C ASP A 255 -24.17 4.04 -17.22
N VAL A 256 -24.18 3.35 -18.39
CA VAL A 256 -23.17 2.37 -18.77
C VAL A 256 -22.23 3.02 -19.78
N ILE A 257 -20.96 3.08 -19.44
CA ILE A 257 -19.91 3.65 -20.29
C ILE A 257 -19.18 2.52 -21.00
N TYR A 258 -19.34 2.44 -22.33
CA TYR A 258 -18.64 1.48 -23.18
C TYR A 258 -17.28 2.05 -23.61
N HIS A 259 -16.21 1.27 -23.38
CA HIS A 259 -14.86 1.64 -23.80
C HIS A 259 -14.54 1.02 -25.18
N GLY A 260 -14.11 1.87 -26.13
CA GLY A 260 -13.70 1.43 -27.48
C GLY A 260 -12.27 0.85 -27.55
N TYR A 261 -11.60 0.73 -26.41
CA TYR A 261 -10.23 0.23 -26.24
C TYR A 261 -10.19 -0.80 -25.10
N GLN A 262 -9.12 -1.61 -25.05
CA GLN A 262 -8.92 -2.61 -24.00
C GLN A 262 -7.65 -2.28 -23.21
N ASP A 263 -7.84 -1.61 -22.08
CA ASP A 263 -6.78 -1.30 -21.10
C ASP A 263 -6.84 -2.33 -19.98
N ILE A 264 -5.92 -3.30 -20.02
CA ILE A 264 -5.96 -4.46 -19.12
C ILE A 264 -4.99 -4.26 -17.97
N SER A 265 -5.55 -4.19 -16.75
CA SER A 265 -4.77 -4.18 -15.51
C SER A 265 -4.27 -5.57 -15.17
N ILE A 266 -2.98 -5.71 -14.85
CA ILE A 266 -2.36 -6.97 -14.45
C ILE A 266 -2.00 -6.93 -12.97
N ALA A 267 -2.53 -7.86 -12.17
CA ALA A 267 -2.21 -7.93 -10.75
C ALA A 267 -0.77 -8.42 -10.53
N VAL A 268 0.05 -7.58 -9.91
CA VAL A 268 1.46 -7.85 -9.57
C VAL A 268 1.62 -7.79 -8.05
N SER A 269 2.14 -8.87 -7.46
CA SER A 269 2.47 -8.92 -6.04
C SER A 269 3.83 -8.29 -5.77
N THR A 270 3.90 -7.46 -4.74
CA THR A 270 5.13 -6.87 -4.21
C THR A 270 5.21 -7.11 -2.70
N ASP A 271 6.37 -6.87 -2.11
CA ASP A 271 6.55 -6.98 -0.66
C ASP A 271 5.66 -6.00 0.13
N LYS A 272 5.28 -4.87 -0.50
CA LYS A 272 4.41 -3.84 0.09
C LYS A 272 2.91 -4.11 -0.17
N GLY A 273 2.56 -5.09 -1.01
CA GLY A 273 1.17 -5.45 -1.32
C GLY A 273 0.92 -5.74 -2.79
N LEU A 274 -0.35 -5.81 -3.18
CA LEU A 274 -0.78 -6.05 -4.55
C LEU A 274 -1.00 -4.72 -5.26
N VAL A 275 -0.42 -4.57 -6.46
CA VAL A 275 -0.64 -3.45 -7.37
C VAL A 275 -1.17 -3.94 -8.71
N THR A 276 -1.88 -3.09 -9.44
CA THR A 276 -2.56 -3.45 -10.71
C THR A 276 -2.19 -2.46 -11.81
N PRO A 277 -0.93 -2.44 -12.29
CA PRO A 277 -0.56 -1.59 -13.42
C PRO A 277 -1.33 -1.96 -14.69
N VAL A 278 -1.51 -0.98 -15.56
CA VAL A 278 -2.39 -1.05 -16.73
C VAL A 278 -1.59 -1.17 -18.02
N LEU A 279 -1.77 -2.26 -18.76
CA LEU A 279 -1.35 -2.37 -20.15
C LEU A 279 -2.37 -1.63 -21.01
N ARG A 280 -1.92 -0.61 -21.75
CA ARG A 280 -2.77 0.22 -22.60
C ARG A 280 -2.92 -0.38 -23.98
N ASP A 281 -4.11 -0.21 -24.58
CA ASP A 281 -4.39 -0.58 -25.96
C ASP A 281 -3.95 -2.00 -26.31
N VAL A 282 -4.26 -2.95 -25.43
CA VAL A 282 -3.81 -4.36 -25.55
C VAL A 282 -4.27 -5.00 -26.88
N GLN A 283 -5.36 -4.53 -27.46
CA GLN A 283 -5.87 -4.98 -28.76
C GLN A 283 -4.79 -4.85 -29.85
N ASP A 284 -3.93 -3.84 -29.78
CA ASP A 284 -2.92 -3.53 -30.78
C ASP A 284 -1.54 -4.12 -30.43
N MET A 285 -1.34 -4.57 -29.18
CA MET A 285 -0.08 -5.14 -28.72
C MET A 285 0.16 -6.56 -29.29
N SER A 286 1.40 -6.84 -29.65
CA SER A 286 1.88 -8.20 -29.92
C SER A 286 2.08 -9.00 -28.62
N PHE A 287 2.27 -10.32 -28.74
CA PHE A 287 2.63 -11.18 -27.60
C PHE A 287 3.92 -10.72 -26.90
N ALA A 288 4.91 -10.25 -27.67
CA ALA A 288 6.19 -9.79 -27.15
C ALA A 288 6.01 -8.49 -26.34
N GLU A 289 5.25 -7.54 -26.86
CA GLU A 289 4.96 -6.28 -26.17
C GLU A 289 4.19 -6.48 -24.88
N VAL A 290 3.23 -7.41 -24.86
CA VAL A 290 2.51 -7.79 -23.64
C VAL A 290 3.46 -8.36 -22.58
N GLU A 291 4.31 -9.33 -22.93
CA GLU A 291 5.28 -9.92 -22.00
C GLU A 291 6.29 -8.88 -21.51
N GLN A 292 6.79 -8.01 -22.41
CA GLN A 292 7.72 -6.92 -22.06
C GLN A 292 7.05 -5.92 -21.10
N GLY A 293 5.85 -5.47 -21.41
CA GLY A 293 5.10 -4.54 -20.55
C GLY A 293 4.87 -5.11 -19.15
N ILE A 294 4.53 -6.40 -19.04
CA ILE A 294 4.37 -7.07 -17.72
C ILE A 294 5.70 -7.13 -16.98
N ALA A 295 6.82 -7.45 -17.66
CA ALA A 295 8.14 -7.51 -17.05
C ALA A 295 8.61 -6.13 -16.56
N ASP A 296 8.36 -5.08 -17.35
CA ASP A 296 8.70 -3.69 -17.03
C ASP A 296 7.89 -3.22 -15.80
N TYR A 297 6.58 -3.48 -15.77
CA TYR A 297 5.76 -3.16 -14.60
C TYR A 297 6.16 -3.96 -13.36
N ALA A 298 6.50 -5.23 -13.49
CA ALA A 298 7.00 -6.02 -12.37
C ALA A 298 8.32 -5.46 -11.82
N THR A 299 9.19 -4.95 -12.69
CA THR A 299 10.46 -4.31 -12.30
C THR A 299 10.22 -2.96 -11.63
N LYS A 300 9.38 -2.09 -12.21
CA LYS A 300 8.97 -0.82 -11.61
C LYS A 300 8.29 -1.02 -10.25
N ALA A 301 7.42 -2.02 -10.15
CA ALA A 301 6.69 -2.34 -8.92
C ALA A 301 7.62 -2.72 -7.76
N ARG A 302 8.61 -3.61 -8.02
CA ARG A 302 9.62 -3.99 -7.02
C ARG A 302 10.52 -2.82 -6.61
N ALA A 303 10.81 -1.92 -7.56
CA ALA A 303 11.62 -0.73 -7.31
C ALA A 303 10.80 0.46 -6.75
N ASN A 304 9.50 0.29 -6.45
CA ASN A 304 8.57 1.38 -6.06
C ASN A 304 8.56 2.58 -7.01
N LYS A 305 8.71 2.35 -8.32
CA LYS A 305 8.78 3.38 -9.36
C LYS A 305 7.52 3.42 -10.24
N LEU A 306 6.42 2.78 -9.82
CA LEU A 306 5.13 2.91 -10.51
C LEU A 306 4.58 4.31 -10.28
N SER A 307 4.21 4.97 -11.37
CA SER A 307 3.50 6.25 -11.34
C SER A 307 2.01 6.05 -11.09
N LEU A 308 1.30 7.13 -10.77
CA LEU A 308 -0.16 7.10 -10.65
C LEU A 308 -0.82 6.74 -11.99
N ASP A 309 -0.27 7.23 -13.10
CA ASP A 309 -0.75 6.94 -14.45
C ASP A 309 -0.61 5.46 -14.81
N ASP A 310 0.43 4.78 -14.30
CA ASP A 310 0.59 3.33 -14.49
C ASP A 310 -0.53 2.51 -13.81
N LEU A 311 -1.25 3.08 -12.82
CA LEU A 311 -2.21 2.39 -11.96
C LEU A 311 -3.67 2.77 -12.19
N GLN A 312 -3.96 3.74 -13.06
CA GLN A 312 -5.31 4.27 -13.29
C GLN A 312 -5.80 3.99 -14.71
N GLY A 313 -7.12 4.02 -14.92
CA GLY A 313 -7.76 4.00 -16.24
C GLY A 313 -7.91 2.61 -16.89
N GLY A 314 -7.57 1.51 -16.19
CA GLY A 314 -7.83 0.17 -16.71
C GLY A 314 -9.32 -0.13 -16.85
N THR A 315 -9.70 -0.86 -17.91
CA THR A 315 -11.10 -1.23 -18.19
C THR A 315 -11.45 -2.66 -17.75
N PHE A 316 -10.44 -3.50 -17.60
CA PHE A 316 -10.56 -4.90 -17.19
C PHE A 316 -9.34 -5.32 -16.35
N THR A 317 -9.48 -6.31 -15.48
CA THR A 317 -8.35 -6.80 -14.66
C THR A 317 -8.12 -8.30 -14.88
N ILE A 318 -6.85 -8.70 -14.94
CA ILE A 318 -6.44 -10.12 -14.89
C ILE A 318 -5.57 -10.32 -13.66
N THR A 319 -5.93 -11.30 -12.83
CA THR A 319 -5.18 -11.68 -11.63
C THR A 319 -4.79 -13.16 -11.66
N ASN A 320 -3.56 -13.47 -11.27
CA ASN A 320 -3.03 -14.84 -11.27
C ASN A 320 -2.71 -15.31 -9.85
N GLY A 321 -3.66 -16.00 -9.22
CA GLY A 321 -3.48 -16.69 -7.94
C GLY A 321 -2.78 -18.05 -8.06
N GLY A 322 -2.64 -18.56 -9.27
CA GLY A 322 -2.04 -19.89 -9.54
C GLY A 322 -0.56 -19.97 -9.19
N THR A 323 0.17 -18.85 -9.27
CA THR A 323 1.57 -18.76 -8.85
C THR A 323 1.79 -19.07 -7.38
N PHE A 324 0.75 -18.85 -6.55
CA PHE A 324 0.73 -19.17 -5.11
C PHE A 324 0.06 -20.51 -4.79
N GLY A 325 -0.37 -21.26 -5.81
CA GLY A 325 -1.01 -22.57 -5.67
C GLY A 325 -2.52 -22.52 -5.46
N SER A 326 -3.18 -21.38 -5.68
CA SER A 326 -4.65 -21.27 -5.56
C SER A 326 -5.34 -22.21 -6.54
N LEU A 327 -6.24 -23.06 -6.03
CA LEU A 327 -7.07 -23.94 -6.84
C LEU A 327 -8.23 -23.17 -7.48
N LEU A 328 -8.90 -22.34 -6.70
CA LEU A 328 -10.10 -21.60 -7.05
C LEU A 328 -10.26 -20.40 -6.13
N SER A 329 -10.67 -19.27 -6.67
CA SER A 329 -10.98 -18.07 -5.90
C SER A 329 -12.03 -17.23 -6.62
N THR A 330 -12.69 -16.34 -5.89
CA THR A 330 -13.63 -15.33 -6.38
C THR A 330 -12.97 -13.97 -6.26
N PRO A 331 -12.26 -13.49 -7.30
CA PRO A 331 -11.57 -12.21 -7.23
C PRO A 331 -12.55 -11.05 -7.06
N ILE A 332 -12.14 -10.00 -6.34
CA ILE A 332 -12.95 -8.80 -6.16
C ILE A 332 -12.73 -7.87 -7.36
N VAL A 333 -13.80 -7.37 -7.95
CA VAL A 333 -13.74 -6.42 -9.08
C VAL A 333 -13.10 -5.11 -8.61
N ASN A 334 -12.27 -4.50 -9.44
CA ASN A 334 -11.61 -3.22 -9.16
C ASN A 334 -12.41 -2.07 -9.79
N PRO A 335 -13.18 -1.27 -9.01
CA PRO A 335 -13.96 -0.18 -9.58
C PRO A 335 -13.06 0.87 -10.27
N PRO A 336 -13.56 1.51 -11.36
CA PRO A 336 -14.91 1.47 -11.94
C PRO A 336 -15.16 0.32 -12.93
N GLN A 337 -14.23 -0.63 -13.05
CA GLN A 337 -14.36 -1.79 -13.93
C GLN A 337 -15.58 -2.65 -13.56
N SER A 338 -16.13 -3.36 -14.54
CA SER A 338 -17.28 -4.24 -14.32
C SER A 338 -16.91 -5.71 -14.19
N ALA A 339 -15.67 -6.10 -14.49
CA ALA A 339 -15.27 -7.50 -14.40
C ALA A 339 -13.76 -7.68 -14.13
N ILE A 340 -13.42 -8.89 -13.63
CA ILE A 340 -12.05 -9.34 -13.37
C ILE A 340 -11.93 -10.84 -13.70
N LEU A 341 -10.89 -11.22 -14.44
CA LEU A 341 -10.54 -12.60 -14.72
C LEU A 341 -9.51 -13.11 -13.71
N GLY A 342 -9.87 -14.20 -13.01
CA GLY A 342 -8.98 -14.92 -12.10
C GLY A 342 -8.38 -16.14 -12.78
N MET A 343 -7.06 -16.26 -12.76
CA MET A 343 -6.31 -17.44 -13.18
C MET A 343 -5.86 -18.23 -11.95
N HIS A 344 -5.80 -19.56 -12.09
CA HIS A 344 -5.46 -20.45 -10.99
C HIS A 344 -4.31 -21.40 -11.37
N THR A 345 -4.00 -22.34 -10.47
CA THR A 345 -2.90 -23.25 -10.67
C THR A 345 -3.15 -24.20 -11.84
N ILE A 346 -2.12 -24.43 -12.67
CA ILE A 346 -2.12 -25.47 -13.69
C ILE A 346 -1.77 -26.80 -13.01
N LYS A 347 -2.63 -27.81 -13.17
CA LYS A 347 -2.37 -29.17 -12.69
C LYS A 347 -2.73 -30.18 -13.74
N GLU A 348 -1.95 -31.27 -13.84
CA GLU A 348 -2.36 -32.43 -14.60
C GLU A 348 -3.59 -33.08 -13.96
N ARG A 349 -4.62 -33.27 -14.76
CA ARG A 349 -5.88 -33.89 -14.35
C ARG A 349 -6.31 -34.93 -15.37
N ALA A 350 -6.97 -35.96 -14.90
CA ALA A 350 -7.65 -36.91 -15.79
C ALA A 350 -8.89 -36.24 -16.37
N ILE A 351 -8.94 -36.14 -17.68
CA ILE A 351 -10.11 -35.65 -18.43
C ILE A 351 -10.57 -36.70 -19.44
N VAL A 352 -11.80 -36.60 -19.92
CA VAL A 352 -12.31 -37.43 -20.98
C VAL A 352 -12.25 -36.64 -22.28
N GLU A 353 -11.45 -37.12 -23.25
CA GLU A 353 -11.34 -36.55 -24.56
C GLU A 353 -11.53 -37.66 -25.60
N ASN A 354 -12.43 -37.49 -26.58
CA ASN A 354 -12.80 -38.48 -27.59
C ASN A 354 -13.13 -39.85 -27.03
N GLY A 355 -13.77 -39.89 -25.84
CA GLY A 355 -14.16 -41.10 -25.13
C GLY A 355 -13.02 -41.82 -24.39
N GLN A 356 -11.83 -41.24 -24.35
CA GLN A 356 -10.67 -41.78 -23.64
C GLN A 356 -10.31 -40.92 -22.44
N ILE A 357 -9.83 -41.54 -21.35
CA ILE A 357 -9.29 -40.84 -20.21
C ILE A 357 -7.84 -40.49 -20.50
N ILE A 358 -7.51 -39.20 -20.55
CA ILE A 358 -6.16 -38.69 -20.74
C ILE A 358 -5.74 -37.76 -19.59
N ALA A 359 -4.42 -37.61 -19.39
CA ALA A 359 -3.89 -36.59 -18.52
C ALA A 359 -3.69 -35.29 -19.31
N ALA A 360 -4.20 -34.18 -18.82
CA ALA A 360 -4.06 -32.88 -19.45
C ALA A 360 -3.75 -31.77 -18.42
N PRO A 361 -2.99 -30.72 -18.81
CA PRO A 361 -2.69 -29.57 -17.98
C PRO A 361 -3.93 -28.67 -17.90
N MET A 362 -4.73 -28.83 -16.85
CA MET A 362 -5.98 -28.11 -16.64
C MET A 362 -5.80 -26.93 -15.70
N MET A 363 -6.49 -25.82 -16.02
CA MET A 363 -6.59 -24.64 -15.19
C MET A 363 -8.05 -24.28 -14.99
N TYR A 364 -8.44 -23.90 -13.77
CA TYR A 364 -9.70 -23.19 -13.55
C TYR A 364 -9.50 -21.71 -13.80
N ILE A 365 -10.48 -21.11 -14.44
CA ILE A 365 -10.60 -19.66 -14.61
C ILE A 365 -11.90 -19.19 -13.97
N ALA A 366 -11.87 -17.99 -13.41
CA ALA A 366 -13.01 -17.35 -12.75
C ALA A 366 -13.25 -15.97 -13.35
N LEU A 367 -14.48 -15.61 -13.61
CA LEU A 367 -14.89 -14.25 -13.94
C LEU A 367 -15.79 -13.75 -12.83
N SER A 368 -15.32 -12.78 -12.03
CA SER A 368 -16.19 -12.00 -11.18
C SER A 368 -16.66 -10.77 -11.92
N TYR A 369 -17.93 -10.41 -11.79
CA TYR A 369 -18.54 -9.37 -12.61
C TYR A 369 -19.68 -8.66 -11.88
N ASP A 370 -20.02 -7.47 -12.37
CA ASP A 370 -21.16 -6.69 -11.92
C ASP A 370 -22.45 -7.16 -12.59
N HIS A 371 -23.26 -7.88 -11.82
CA HIS A 371 -24.52 -8.46 -12.33
C HIS A 371 -25.60 -7.42 -12.62
N ARG A 372 -25.34 -6.12 -12.36
CA ARG A 372 -26.25 -5.05 -12.79
C ARG A 372 -26.22 -4.83 -14.30
N ILE A 373 -25.08 -5.14 -14.95
CA ILE A 373 -24.87 -4.91 -16.39
C ILE A 373 -24.41 -6.14 -17.17
N ILE A 374 -23.96 -7.20 -16.48
CA ILE A 374 -23.49 -8.45 -17.10
C ILE A 374 -24.36 -9.60 -16.60
N ASP A 375 -25.11 -10.22 -17.48
CA ASP A 375 -25.94 -11.37 -17.16
C ASP A 375 -25.12 -12.66 -17.07
N GLY A 376 -25.64 -13.65 -16.34
CA GLY A 376 -24.98 -14.95 -16.17
C GLY A 376 -24.71 -15.67 -17.47
N LYS A 377 -25.60 -15.58 -18.46
CA LYS A 377 -25.39 -16.12 -19.81
C LYS A 377 -24.16 -15.50 -20.47
N ASP A 378 -24.05 -14.18 -20.44
CA ASP A 378 -23.00 -13.42 -21.10
C ASP A 378 -21.65 -13.65 -20.43
N ALA A 379 -21.61 -13.70 -19.09
CA ALA A 379 -20.42 -14.03 -18.32
C ALA A 379 -19.89 -15.43 -18.67
N VAL A 380 -20.78 -16.42 -18.80
CA VAL A 380 -20.40 -17.80 -19.17
C VAL A 380 -19.92 -17.85 -20.60
N LEU A 381 -20.59 -17.18 -21.54
CA LEU A 381 -20.17 -17.15 -22.95
C LEU A 381 -18.82 -16.44 -23.13
N PHE A 382 -18.57 -15.37 -22.39
CA PHE A 382 -17.25 -14.72 -22.35
C PHE A 382 -16.14 -15.68 -21.87
N LEU A 383 -16.38 -16.46 -20.79
CA LEU A 383 -15.43 -17.48 -20.34
C LEU A 383 -15.26 -18.62 -21.35
N VAL A 384 -16.33 -19.03 -22.03
CA VAL A 384 -16.27 -20.04 -23.10
C VAL A 384 -15.44 -19.54 -24.29
N ASP A 385 -15.56 -18.27 -24.63
CA ASP A 385 -14.74 -17.67 -25.68
C ASP A 385 -13.25 -17.66 -25.33
N ILE A 386 -12.89 -17.21 -24.11
CA ILE A 386 -11.51 -17.30 -23.61
C ILE A 386 -11.01 -18.74 -23.63
N LYS A 387 -11.82 -19.70 -23.15
CA LYS A 387 -11.49 -21.13 -23.20
C LYS A 387 -11.19 -21.58 -24.61
N ASN A 388 -12.08 -21.29 -25.56
CA ASN A 388 -11.92 -21.73 -26.98
C ASN A 388 -10.64 -21.18 -27.61
N GLN A 389 -10.26 -19.95 -27.27
CA GLN A 389 -9.04 -19.32 -27.76
C GLN A 389 -7.79 -19.91 -27.13
N LEU A 390 -7.82 -20.25 -25.84
CA LEU A 390 -6.69 -20.86 -25.14
C LEU A 390 -6.50 -22.35 -25.53
N GLU A 391 -7.60 -23.07 -25.73
CA GLU A 391 -7.56 -24.47 -26.20
C GLU A 391 -7.17 -24.60 -27.70
N ASN A 392 -7.41 -23.52 -28.47
CA ASN A 392 -7.07 -23.42 -29.88
C ASN A 392 -6.39 -22.07 -30.18
N PRO A 393 -5.11 -21.86 -29.79
CA PRO A 393 -4.45 -20.55 -29.88
C PRO A 393 -4.36 -19.99 -31.32
N GLN A 394 -4.40 -20.85 -32.36
CA GLN A 394 -4.44 -20.40 -33.74
C GLN A 394 -5.69 -19.58 -34.09
N ARG A 395 -6.78 -19.70 -33.33
CA ARG A 395 -7.99 -18.86 -33.52
C ARG A 395 -7.69 -17.37 -33.32
N MET A 396 -6.82 -17.04 -32.36
CA MET A 396 -6.39 -15.66 -32.12
C MET A 396 -5.65 -15.06 -33.32
N LEU A 397 -4.89 -15.88 -34.04
CA LEU A 397 -4.18 -15.46 -35.27
C LEU A 397 -5.12 -15.23 -36.45
N LEU A 398 -6.27 -15.92 -36.48
CA LEU A 398 -7.27 -15.84 -37.54
C LEU A 398 -8.42 -14.87 -37.22
N GLY A 399 -8.42 -14.25 -36.04
CA GLY A 399 -9.50 -13.37 -35.61
C GLY A 399 -10.85 -14.06 -35.39
N LEU A 400 -10.85 -15.38 -35.04
CA LEU A 400 -12.03 -16.24 -34.88
C LEU A 400 -12.45 -16.42 -33.44
#